data_d144ca06d691c7f98d23e0f0e2d45dfc
#
_entry.id   d144ca06d691c7f98d23e0f0e2d45dfc
#
_cell.length_a   1.000
_cell.length_b   1.000
_cell.length_c   1.000
_cell.angle_alpha   90.00
_cell.angle_beta   90.00
_cell.angle_gamma   90.00
#
_symmetry.space_group_name_H-M   'P 1'
#
loop_
_entity.id
_entity.type
_entity.pdbx_description
1 polymer ?
#
loop_
_entity_poly.entity_id
_entity_poly.type
_entity_poly.pdbx_seq_one_letter_code
_entity_poly.pdbx_strand_id
1 'polypeptide(L)'
;KYEKKIVYYTYNELYFNGCPKTAFVQIKEMSGILKKANKRVAKVIAEEKKAEAAGEDEKTQDNNEDAKAGDDKAKDENASDEETVNHVAEVTEVTEGTVDVLDRNISGDDLEWIAKANSNGKLYGSDINTSFTSGKKFSYVGINAKNVRVANKSESEQSKALRKAIASAISAQRIQRAEELAGKVKILNYPYTSESWLSPNTGDEDYNRAYSDTIDGEEIYNDDMTDEDKRIAVKDAATKYLEKAGYTFKDGVLESIPVGASKTYRIYVENGRKNMLYPMIKEAFALLKDIGFNLKIVSVTKKQMNSKKFINKAQLWCAETDTSYGYSLYKKYMSKTNMFGIKIPEFSTYLKKTDATVKMGRKQKLYKKVFNNILEQAVEVPVFQKQKATLFSAKRIKMSTVTKDTTTYYDWINEIQNVEMKE
;
A
#
# COMPACT_ATOMS: atom_id res chain seq x y z
N LYS A 1 -35.98 0.20 11.32
CA LYS A 1 -36.14 0.56 12.73
C LYS A 1 -34.78 0.70 13.38
N TYR A 2 -34.56 1.73 14.18
CA TYR A 2 -33.31 1.97 14.92
C TYR A 2 -33.56 1.84 16.42
N GLU A 3 -32.80 0.98 17.08
CA GLU A 3 -32.91 0.71 18.51
C GLU A 3 -31.54 0.37 19.11
N LYS A 4 -31.08 1.11 20.14
CA LYS A 4 -29.84 0.83 20.88
C LYS A 4 -28.60 0.59 19.99
N LYS A 5 -28.35 1.46 19.02
CA LYS A 5 -27.25 1.31 18.05
C LYS A 5 -27.37 0.10 17.12
N ILE A 6 -28.58 -0.43 16.92
CA ILE A 6 -28.87 -1.52 16.01
C ILE A 6 -29.85 -0.99 14.97
N VAL A 7 -29.54 -1.22 13.70
CA VAL A 7 -30.41 -0.89 12.58
C VAL A 7 -30.96 -2.18 12.00
N TYR A 8 -32.27 -2.24 11.89
CA TYR A 8 -32.98 -3.37 11.30
C TYR A 8 -33.48 -3.00 9.92
N TYR A 9 -33.15 -3.80 8.93
CA TYR A 9 -33.66 -3.69 7.58
C TYR A 9 -34.58 -4.89 7.29
N THR A 10 -35.72 -4.64 6.66
CA THR A 10 -36.59 -5.65 6.08
C THR A 10 -36.60 -5.44 4.57
N TYR A 11 -36.88 -6.50 3.83
CA TYR A 11 -36.95 -6.37 2.39
C TYR A 11 -38.15 -5.48 1.96
N ASN A 12 -37.98 -4.87 0.78
CA ASN A 12 -39.04 -4.14 0.11
C ASN A 12 -39.68 -5.05 -0.94
N GLU A 13 -40.97 -5.33 -0.78
CA GLU A 13 -41.75 -6.21 -1.70
C GLU A 13 -41.77 -5.68 -3.13
N LEU A 14 -41.57 -4.36 -3.31
CA LEU A 14 -41.50 -3.67 -4.59
C LEU A 14 -40.08 -3.58 -5.17
N TYR A 15 -39.09 -4.25 -4.52
CA TYR A 15 -37.72 -4.19 -5.00
C TYR A 15 -37.58 -4.94 -6.34
N PHE A 16 -37.03 -4.27 -7.34
CA PHE A 16 -36.99 -4.75 -8.72
C PHE A 16 -36.15 -6.03 -8.94
N ASN A 17 -35.26 -6.38 -8.03
CA ASN A 17 -34.45 -7.61 -8.07
C ASN A 17 -35.14 -8.82 -7.42
N GLY A 18 -36.38 -8.68 -7.00
CA GLY A 18 -37.15 -9.76 -6.38
C GLY A 18 -36.98 -9.88 -4.87
N CYS A 19 -37.56 -10.93 -4.30
CA CYS A 19 -37.47 -11.23 -2.88
C CYS A 19 -36.05 -11.61 -2.47
N PRO A 20 -35.48 -11.00 -1.43
CA PRO A 20 -34.19 -11.43 -0.92
C PRO A 20 -34.28 -12.80 -0.24
N LYS A 21 -33.24 -13.61 -0.37
CA LYS A 21 -33.14 -14.93 0.26
C LYS A 21 -32.96 -14.85 1.78
N THR A 22 -32.40 -13.73 2.26
CA THR A 22 -32.27 -13.41 3.69
C THR A 22 -33.31 -12.38 4.08
N ALA A 23 -34.26 -12.78 4.91
CA ALA A 23 -35.43 -11.99 5.28
C ALA A 23 -35.11 -10.75 6.11
N PHE A 24 -34.05 -10.78 6.91
CA PHE A 24 -33.68 -9.71 7.81
C PHE A 24 -32.16 -9.45 7.78
N VAL A 25 -31.78 -8.19 7.77
CA VAL A 25 -30.39 -7.75 7.95
C VAL A 25 -30.33 -6.85 9.18
N GLN A 26 -29.41 -7.15 10.08
CA GLN A 26 -29.16 -6.39 11.27
C GLN A 26 -27.74 -5.83 11.24
N ILE A 27 -27.60 -4.50 11.25
CA ILE A 27 -26.30 -3.85 11.36
C ILE A 27 -26.09 -3.40 12.80
N LYS A 28 -24.99 -3.86 13.41
CA LYS A 28 -24.59 -3.54 14.77
C LYS A 28 -23.28 -2.80 14.82
N GLU A 29 -23.17 -1.80 15.70
CA GLU A 29 -21.88 -1.27 16.09
C GLU A 29 -21.21 -2.23 17.09
N MET A 30 -19.98 -2.66 16.80
CA MET A 30 -19.25 -3.66 17.57
C MET A 30 -18.80 -3.22 18.96
N SER A 31 -18.75 -1.92 19.27
CA SER A 31 -18.22 -1.40 20.53
C SER A 31 -18.84 -2.01 21.81
N GLY A 32 -20.11 -2.41 21.76
CA GLY A 32 -20.79 -3.03 22.90
C GLY A 32 -20.50 -4.54 23.03
N ILE A 33 -20.24 -5.20 21.94
CA ILE A 33 -19.90 -6.63 21.86
C ILE A 33 -18.46 -6.80 22.34
N LEU A 34 -17.55 -5.97 21.85
CA LEU A 34 -16.11 -5.97 22.17
C LEU A 34 -15.82 -5.82 23.66
N LYS A 35 -16.59 -5.02 24.40
CA LYS A 35 -16.39 -4.89 25.87
C LYS A 35 -16.52 -6.21 26.63
N LYS A 36 -17.32 -7.13 26.16
CA LYS A 36 -17.48 -8.48 26.77
C LYS A 36 -16.41 -9.46 26.28
N ALA A 37 -16.14 -9.43 24.98
CA ALA A 37 -15.15 -10.28 24.33
C ALA A 37 -13.72 -9.91 24.78
N ASN A 38 -13.37 -8.64 24.88
CA ASN A 38 -12.04 -8.17 25.28
C ASN A 38 -11.59 -8.72 26.65
N LYS A 39 -12.49 -8.90 27.62
CA LYS A 39 -12.11 -9.49 28.92
C LYS A 39 -11.68 -10.96 28.79
N ARG A 40 -12.25 -11.72 27.87
CA ARG A 40 -11.88 -13.12 27.62
C ARG A 40 -10.56 -13.19 26.82
N VAL A 41 -10.48 -12.42 25.75
CA VAL A 41 -9.33 -12.39 24.84
C VAL A 41 -8.08 -11.85 25.51
N ALA A 42 -8.16 -10.77 26.31
CA ALA A 42 -7.02 -10.24 27.03
C ALA A 42 -6.40 -11.29 27.98
N LYS A 43 -7.22 -12.17 28.56
CA LYS A 43 -6.72 -13.27 29.39
C LYS A 43 -5.96 -14.32 28.56
N VAL A 44 -6.47 -14.67 27.39
CA VAL A 44 -5.84 -15.66 26.49
C VAL A 44 -4.51 -15.12 25.97
N ILE A 45 -4.48 -13.89 25.48
CA ILE A 45 -3.23 -13.24 24.99
C ILE A 45 -2.19 -13.13 26.10
N ALA A 46 -2.59 -12.81 27.34
CA ALA A 46 -1.66 -12.75 28.46
C ALA A 46 -1.11 -14.14 28.86
N GLU A 47 -1.88 -15.20 28.67
CA GLU A 47 -1.46 -16.60 28.90
C GLU A 47 -0.51 -17.05 27.77
N GLU A 48 -0.79 -16.71 26.50
CA GLU A 48 0.09 -17.01 25.36
C GLU A 48 1.44 -16.27 25.46
N LYS A 49 1.44 -14.97 25.74
CA LYS A 49 2.69 -14.20 25.96
C LYS A 49 3.53 -14.75 27.12
N LYS A 50 2.90 -15.30 28.17
CA LYS A 50 3.63 -15.98 29.25
C LYS A 50 4.22 -17.31 28.83
N ALA A 51 3.55 -18.05 27.97
CA ALA A 51 4.04 -19.33 27.44
C ALA A 51 5.22 -19.11 26.47
N GLU A 52 5.16 -18.08 25.62
CA GLU A 52 6.24 -17.69 24.70
C GLU A 52 7.48 -17.21 25.49
N ALA A 53 7.31 -16.36 26.50
CA ALA A 53 8.40 -15.91 27.36
C ALA A 53 9.06 -17.05 28.16
N ALA A 54 8.31 -18.08 28.54
CA ALA A 54 8.88 -19.26 29.24
C ALA A 54 9.60 -20.21 28.27
N GLY A 55 9.40 -20.12 26.95
CA GLY A 55 10.10 -20.89 25.92
C GLY A 55 11.39 -20.23 25.41
N GLU A 56 11.59 -18.94 25.64
CA GLU A 56 12.78 -18.20 25.19
C GLU A 56 13.96 -18.23 26.20
N ASP A 57 13.73 -18.59 27.46
CA ASP A 57 14.77 -18.65 28.50
C ASP A 57 15.81 -19.79 28.31
N GLU A 58 15.68 -20.64 27.27
CA GLU A 58 16.64 -21.70 26.97
C GLU A 58 17.67 -21.37 25.85
N LYS A 59 17.64 -20.18 25.25
CA LYS A 59 18.65 -19.79 24.23
C LYS A 59 19.04 -18.32 24.31
N THR A 60 20.33 -18.14 24.63
CA THR A 60 21.18 -16.95 24.43
C THR A 60 21.32 -15.99 25.61
N GLN A 61 22.34 -16.28 26.42
CA GLN A 61 23.25 -15.23 26.92
C GLN A 61 24.13 -14.79 25.73
N ASP A 62 23.99 -13.56 25.26
CA ASP A 62 25.16 -12.81 24.78
C ASP A 62 24.91 -11.29 24.82
N ASN A 63 25.96 -10.59 25.24
CA ASN A 63 26.04 -9.19 25.58
C ASN A 63 25.72 -8.23 24.45
N ASN A 64 25.03 -7.12 24.76
CA ASN A 64 25.52 -5.77 24.39
C ASN A 64 24.80 -4.65 25.17
N GLU A 65 25.58 -3.94 25.94
CA GLU A 65 25.27 -2.64 26.51
C GLU A 65 25.21 -1.57 25.40
N ASP A 66 24.31 -0.68 25.56
CA ASP A 66 24.25 0.75 25.21
C ASP A 66 22.98 1.14 24.43
N ALA A 67 22.09 1.84 25.11
CA ALA A 67 21.60 3.17 24.77
C ALA A 67 20.36 3.54 25.58
N LYS A 68 20.52 4.48 26.48
CA LYS A 68 19.43 5.22 27.12
C LYS A 68 18.65 6.01 26.09
N ALA A 69 17.36 5.69 25.92
CA ALA A 69 16.36 6.59 25.34
C ALA A 69 15.07 6.46 26.13
N GLY A 70 14.60 7.61 26.62
CA GLY A 70 13.63 7.70 27.68
C GLY A 70 12.17 7.48 27.29
N ASP A 71 11.45 7.23 28.29
CA ASP A 71 10.05 7.52 28.74
C ASP A 71 8.83 7.56 27.79
N ASP A 72 8.97 7.41 26.47
CA ASP A 72 7.84 7.36 25.53
C ASP A 72 7.33 5.93 25.20
N LYS A 73 8.01 4.88 25.69
CA LYS A 73 7.66 3.48 25.36
C LYS A 73 6.37 2.97 26.00
N ALA A 74 6.07 3.39 27.22
CA ALA A 74 4.96 2.80 28.00
C ALA A 74 3.55 3.16 27.50
N LYS A 75 3.39 4.30 26.80
CA LYS A 75 2.07 4.68 26.22
C LYS A 75 1.78 4.03 24.87
N ASP A 76 2.81 3.72 24.10
CA ASP A 76 2.67 3.12 22.76
C ASP A 76 2.45 1.59 22.83
N GLU A 77 3.03 0.90 23.81
CA GLU A 77 2.82 -0.55 24.03
C GLU A 77 1.39 -0.86 24.47
N ASN A 78 0.82 -0.05 25.40
CA ASN A 78 -0.56 -0.24 25.82
C ASN A 78 -1.58 0.01 24.69
N ALA A 79 -1.33 0.95 23.77
CA ALA A 79 -2.21 1.21 22.63
C ALA A 79 -2.17 0.08 21.60
N SER A 80 -1.00 -0.54 21.37
CA SER A 80 -0.85 -1.69 20.46
C SER A 80 -1.53 -2.95 21.01
N ASP A 81 -1.43 -3.17 22.32
CA ASP A 81 -2.06 -4.30 22.99
C ASP A 81 -3.59 -4.18 23.01
N GLU A 82 -4.15 -2.99 23.21
CA GLU A 82 -5.59 -2.78 23.14
C GLU A 82 -6.14 -2.97 21.72
N GLU A 83 -5.41 -2.52 20.70
CA GLU A 83 -5.78 -2.73 19.29
C GLU A 83 -5.76 -4.22 18.94
N THR A 84 -4.73 -4.96 19.32
CA THR A 84 -4.62 -6.41 19.11
C THR A 84 -5.75 -7.16 19.81
N VAL A 85 -6.05 -6.84 21.06
CA VAL A 85 -7.17 -7.47 21.81
C VAL A 85 -8.51 -7.23 21.12
N ASN A 86 -8.75 -6.03 20.58
CA ASN A 86 -9.98 -5.73 19.84
C ASN A 86 -10.07 -6.57 18.54
N HIS A 87 -8.98 -6.73 17.83
CA HIS A 87 -8.95 -7.49 16.57
C HIS A 87 -9.21 -8.98 16.79
N VAL A 88 -8.59 -9.58 17.80
CA VAL A 88 -8.83 -10.99 18.15
C VAL A 88 -10.29 -11.20 18.56
N ALA A 89 -10.86 -10.28 19.35
CA ALA A 89 -12.25 -10.36 19.75
C ALA A 89 -13.20 -10.29 18.54
N GLU A 90 -12.93 -9.44 17.57
CA GLU A 90 -13.73 -9.33 16.34
C GLU A 90 -13.70 -10.62 15.51
N VAL A 91 -12.53 -11.21 15.32
CA VAL A 91 -12.38 -12.50 14.61
C VAL A 91 -13.13 -13.61 15.36
N THR A 92 -13.04 -13.63 16.69
CA THR A 92 -13.74 -14.62 17.54
C THR A 92 -15.26 -14.52 17.39
N GLU A 93 -15.83 -13.33 17.37
CA GLU A 93 -17.29 -13.13 17.21
C GLU A 93 -17.81 -13.67 15.85
N VAL A 94 -17.00 -13.54 14.79
CA VAL A 94 -17.32 -14.14 13.48
C VAL A 94 -17.19 -15.65 13.51
N THR A 95 -16.16 -16.19 14.17
CA THR A 95 -15.92 -17.63 14.31
C THR A 95 -17.02 -18.30 15.13
N GLU A 96 -17.49 -17.66 16.21
CA GLU A 96 -18.59 -18.15 17.05
C GLU A 96 -19.98 -17.95 16.41
N GLY A 97 -20.05 -17.16 15.31
CA GLY A 97 -21.31 -16.89 14.60
C GLY A 97 -22.25 -15.92 15.33
N THR A 98 -21.75 -15.14 16.29
CA THR A 98 -22.50 -14.03 16.88
C THR A 98 -22.58 -12.82 15.95
N VAL A 99 -21.62 -12.75 14.98
CA VAL A 99 -21.60 -11.85 13.84
C VAL A 99 -21.42 -12.68 12.57
N ASP A 100 -22.31 -12.49 11.61
CA ASP A 100 -22.29 -13.26 10.36
C ASP A 100 -21.28 -12.67 9.35
N VAL A 101 -21.18 -11.34 9.30
CA VAL A 101 -20.28 -10.60 8.40
C VAL A 101 -19.64 -9.44 9.16
N LEU A 102 -18.35 -9.32 9.06
CA LEU A 102 -17.58 -8.20 9.57
C LEU A 102 -16.84 -7.49 8.44
N ASP A 103 -17.14 -6.24 8.23
CA ASP A 103 -16.57 -5.41 7.17
C ASP A 103 -15.64 -4.35 7.76
N ARG A 104 -14.32 -4.49 7.56
CA ARG A 104 -13.31 -3.65 8.21
C ARG A 104 -11.99 -3.54 7.42
N ASN A 105 -11.18 -2.57 7.83
CA ASN A 105 -9.77 -2.53 7.44
C ASN A 105 -8.98 -3.51 8.32
N ILE A 106 -8.25 -4.45 7.72
CA ILE A 106 -7.47 -5.44 8.44
C ILE A 106 -6.02 -4.96 8.68
N SER A 107 -5.47 -5.30 9.84
CA SER A 107 -4.04 -5.18 10.16
C SER A 107 -3.30 -6.50 9.82
N GLY A 108 -1.94 -6.54 9.97
CA GLY A 108 -1.12 -7.73 9.73
C GLY A 108 -1.45 -8.88 10.64
N ASP A 109 -1.59 -8.53 11.87
CA ASP A 109 -1.84 -9.48 12.93
C ASP A 109 -3.21 -10.16 12.78
N ASP A 110 -4.19 -9.44 12.19
CA ASP A 110 -5.51 -10.00 11.91
C ASP A 110 -5.48 -11.21 11.00
N LEU A 111 -4.59 -11.22 10.00
CA LEU A 111 -4.50 -12.33 9.06
C LEU A 111 -3.97 -13.60 9.72
N GLU A 112 -3.04 -13.47 10.67
CA GLU A 112 -2.57 -14.59 11.46
C GLU A 112 -3.68 -15.15 12.35
N TRP A 113 -4.47 -14.29 13.00
CA TRP A 113 -5.60 -14.71 13.82
C TRP A 113 -6.70 -15.37 12.99
N ILE A 114 -6.99 -14.87 11.78
CA ILE A 114 -7.94 -15.51 10.86
C ILE A 114 -7.42 -16.89 10.42
N ALA A 115 -6.13 -16.99 10.09
CA ALA A 115 -5.52 -18.25 9.70
C ALA A 115 -5.48 -19.27 10.85
N LYS A 116 -5.24 -18.82 12.09
CA LYS A 116 -5.34 -19.66 13.30
C LYS A 116 -6.78 -20.11 13.57
N ALA A 117 -7.78 -19.23 13.39
CA ALA A 117 -9.19 -19.57 13.57
C ALA A 117 -9.64 -20.65 12.58
N ASN A 118 -9.13 -20.61 11.35
CA ASN A 118 -9.31 -21.68 10.38
C ASN A 118 -8.30 -22.79 10.62
N SER A 119 -8.72 -23.94 11.04
CA SER A 119 -7.86 -25.11 11.34
C SER A 119 -6.91 -25.53 10.19
N ASN A 120 -7.12 -25.03 8.97
CA ASN A 120 -6.26 -25.26 7.80
C ASN A 120 -5.13 -24.22 7.65
N GLY A 121 -5.00 -23.25 8.55
CA GLY A 121 -3.99 -22.20 8.49
C GLY A 121 -4.15 -21.19 7.33
N LYS A 122 -5.35 -21.11 6.73
CA LYS A 122 -5.61 -20.25 5.57
C LYS A 122 -6.68 -19.19 5.89
N LEU A 123 -6.77 -18.18 5.04
CA LEU A 123 -7.78 -17.11 5.15
C LEU A 123 -9.18 -17.56 4.70
N TYR A 124 -9.28 -18.76 4.17
CA TYR A 124 -10.52 -19.41 3.74
C TYR A 124 -10.60 -20.79 4.38
N GLY A 125 -11.64 -21.06 5.13
CA GLY A 125 -11.78 -22.33 5.85
C GLY A 125 -13.19 -22.63 6.29
N SER A 126 -13.30 -23.54 7.24
CA SER A 126 -14.59 -23.99 7.81
C SER A 126 -15.22 -22.96 8.75
N ASP A 127 -14.42 -22.08 9.31
CA ASP A 127 -14.84 -21.10 10.32
C ASP A 127 -15.04 -19.71 9.73
N ILE A 128 -14.06 -19.22 8.98
CA ILE A 128 -14.05 -17.88 8.38
C ILE A 128 -13.67 -17.96 6.91
N ASN A 129 -14.33 -17.16 6.08
CA ASN A 129 -13.90 -16.84 4.72
C ASN A 129 -13.63 -15.34 4.62
N THR A 130 -12.47 -14.99 4.09
CA THR A 130 -12.06 -13.60 3.92
C THR A 130 -12.15 -13.20 2.44
N SER A 131 -12.87 -12.13 2.15
CA SER A 131 -12.91 -11.50 0.82
C SER A 131 -12.18 -10.19 0.84
N PHE A 132 -11.34 -9.93 -0.17
CA PHE A 132 -10.61 -8.67 -0.32
C PHE A 132 -11.22 -7.81 -1.42
N THR A 133 -11.45 -6.54 -1.10
CA THR A 133 -11.92 -5.54 -2.05
C THR A 133 -10.94 -4.38 -2.11
N SER A 134 -10.58 -3.96 -3.31
CA SER A 134 -9.65 -2.85 -3.50
C SER A 134 -10.22 -1.53 -3.01
N GLY A 135 -9.47 -0.82 -2.18
CA GLY A 135 -9.83 0.50 -1.65
C GLY A 135 -9.57 1.63 -2.66
N LYS A 136 -10.04 2.83 -2.32
CA LYS A 136 -9.86 4.05 -3.14
C LYS A 136 -8.52 4.73 -2.93
N LYS A 137 -7.70 4.22 -2.01
CA LYS A 137 -6.41 4.82 -1.65
C LYS A 137 -5.27 3.98 -2.15
N PHE A 138 -4.25 4.65 -2.67
CA PHE A 138 -3.00 4.01 -2.99
C PHE A 138 -1.80 4.78 -2.45
N SER A 139 -0.76 4.03 -2.11
CA SER A 139 0.52 4.55 -1.63
C SER A 139 1.49 4.71 -2.79
N TYR A 140 2.35 5.72 -2.68
CA TYR A 140 3.40 5.98 -3.66
C TYR A 140 4.62 6.63 -3.01
N VAL A 141 5.75 6.56 -3.71
CA VAL A 141 6.92 7.38 -3.41
C VAL A 141 7.02 8.50 -4.43
N GLY A 142 6.96 9.74 -3.96
CA GLY A 142 7.15 10.92 -4.81
C GLY A 142 8.61 11.33 -4.87
N ILE A 143 9.05 11.82 -6.04
CA ILE A 143 10.40 12.35 -6.29
C ILE A 143 10.27 13.75 -6.87
N ASN A 144 10.88 14.73 -6.23
CA ASN A 144 10.82 16.13 -6.65
C ASN A 144 11.82 16.41 -7.77
N ALA A 145 11.36 16.60 -9.00
CA ALA A 145 12.23 16.87 -10.14
C ALA A 145 13.09 18.14 -9.99
N LYS A 146 12.65 19.13 -9.19
CA LYS A 146 13.44 20.34 -8.93
C LYS A 146 14.61 20.11 -7.97
N ASN A 147 14.50 19.12 -7.10
CA ASN A 147 15.45 18.86 -6.01
C ASN A 147 16.27 17.58 -6.23
N VAL A 148 15.85 16.72 -7.19
CA VAL A 148 16.56 15.51 -7.62
C VAL A 148 16.87 15.63 -9.11
N ARG A 149 17.99 16.27 -9.41
CA ARG A 149 18.38 16.67 -10.77
C ARG A 149 19.88 16.80 -10.94
N VAL A 150 20.34 16.84 -12.19
CA VAL A 150 21.71 17.07 -12.62
C VAL A 150 21.79 18.46 -13.29
N ALA A 151 22.87 19.16 -13.11
CA ALA A 151 23.20 20.45 -13.76
C ALA A 151 22.06 21.50 -13.70
N ASN A 152 21.24 21.45 -12.66
CA ASN A 152 20.05 22.31 -12.50
C ASN A 152 18.97 22.18 -13.61
N LYS A 153 19.00 21.10 -14.41
CA LYS A 153 18.08 20.84 -15.51
C LYS A 153 17.14 19.66 -15.17
N SER A 154 15.99 19.94 -14.54
CA SER A 154 15.07 18.91 -14.05
C SER A 154 14.54 17.94 -15.11
N GLU A 155 14.49 18.38 -16.37
CA GLU A 155 13.88 17.64 -17.49
C GLU A 155 14.90 17.00 -18.43
N SER A 156 16.22 17.13 -18.13
CA SER A 156 17.28 16.50 -18.92
C SER A 156 17.25 14.98 -18.75
N GLU A 157 17.72 14.25 -19.77
CA GLU A 157 17.85 12.78 -19.73
C GLU A 157 18.72 12.32 -18.56
N GLN A 158 19.76 13.06 -18.21
CA GLN A 158 20.58 12.81 -17.03
C GLN A 158 19.78 12.90 -15.73
N SER A 159 18.92 13.90 -15.59
CA SER A 159 18.06 14.05 -14.41
C SER A 159 16.98 13.00 -14.33
N LYS A 160 16.40 12.59 -15.46
CA LYS A 160 15.46 11.47 -15.52
C LYS A 160 16.18 10.18 -15.12
N ALA A 161 17.35 9.90 -15.66
CA ALA A 161 18.15 8.73 -15.35
C ALA A 161 18.50 8.65 -13.84
N LEU A 162 18.91 9.77 -13.22
CA LEU A 162 19.11 9.83 -11.77
C LEU A 162 17.86 9.41 -10.98
N ARG A 163 16.70 9.93 -11.37
CA ARG A 163 15.44 9.57 -10.71
C ARG A 163 15.02 8.13 -10.99
N LYS A 164 15.25 7.62 -12.22
CA LYS A 164 14.99 6.22 -12.58
C LYS A 164 15.83 5.25 -11.76
N ALA A 165 17.11 5.55 -11.51
CA ALA A 165 17.96 4.74 -10.64
C ALA A 165 17.33 4.55 -9.24
N ILE A 166 16.87 5.63 -8.64
CA ILE A 166 16.22 5.61 -7.32
C ILE A 166 14.88 4.88 -7.40
N ALA A 167 14.08 5.19 -8.43
CA ALA A 167 12.75 4.61 -8.63
C ALA A 167 12.79 3.10 -8.84
N SER A 168 13.74 2.59 -9.64
CA SER A 168 13.91 1.16 -9.89
C SER A 168 14.30 0.41 -8.62
N ALA A 169 15.23 0.94 -7.83
CA ALA A 169 15.63 0.34 -6.56
C ALA A 169 14.45 0.22 -5.57
N ILE A 170 13.59 1.26 -5.51
CA ILE A 170 12.39 1.26 -4.66
C ILE A 170 11.31 0.32 -5.23
N SER A 171 11.08 0.37 -6.53
CA SER A 171 10.05 -0.42 -7.20
C SER A 171 10.27 -1.92 -7.04
N ALA A 172 11.52 -2.37 -7.11
CA ALA A 172 11.89 -3.78 -6.97
C ALA A 172 11.49 -4.40 -5.62
N GLN A 173 11.43 -3.59 -4.57
CA GLN A 173 11.07 -4.08 -3.22
C GLN A 173 9.57 -4.30 -3.02
N ARG A 174 8.73 -3.97 -4.00
CA ARG A 174 7.26 -4.05 -3.87
C ARG A 174 6.74 -5.47 -3.77
N ILE A 175 7.36 -6.41 -4.49
CA ILE A 175 6.90 -7.82 -4.55
C ILE A 175 7.06 -8.44 -3.16
N GLN A 176 8.28 -8.49 -2.64
CA GLN A 176 8.55 -9.03 -1.31
C GLN A 176 7.70 -8.36 -0.23
N ARG A 177 7.59 -7.02 -0.29
CA ARG A 177 6.78 -6.29 0.69
C ARG A 177 5.29 -6.60 0.59
N ALA A 178 4.76 -6.84 -0.60
CA ALA A 178 3.36 -7.24 -0.79
C ALA A 178 3.08 -8.64 -0.22
N GLU A 179 4.02 -9.57 -0.36
CA GLU A 179 3.96 -10.90 0.23
C GLU A 179 3.93 -10.84 1.76
N GLU A 180 4.81 -10.05 2.38
CA GLU A 180 4.80 -9.81 3.83
C GLU A 180 3.48 -9.18 4.32
N LEU A 181 2.81 -8.40 3.48
CA LEU A 181 1.51 -7.80 3.77
C LEU A 181 0.31 -8.72 3.43
N ALA A 182 0.55 -9.91 2.92
CA ALA A 182 -0.37 -11.04 2.80
C ALA A 182 -1.82 -10.67 2.39
N GLY A 183 -2.01 -10.08 1.20
CA GLY A 183 -3.35 -9.75 0.67
C GLY A 183 -3.96 -8.42 1.12
N LYS A 184 -3.30 -7.67 2.02
CA LYS A 184 -3.76 -6.31 2.42
C LYS A 184 -3.55 -5.26 1.34
N VAL A 185 -2.69 -5.55 0.38
CA VAL A 185 -2.28 -4.63 -0.67
C VAL A 185 -2.23 -5.31 -2.01
N LYS A 186 -2.44 -4.53 -3.06
CA LYS A 186 -2.22 -4.90 -4.44
C LYS A 186 -1.14 -4.00 -5.02
N ILE A 187 -0.16 -4.58 -5.70
CA ILE A 187 0.91 -3.80 -6.36
C ILE A 187 0.33 -2.98 -7.50
N LEU A 188 0.77 -1.73 -7.61
CA LEU A 188 0.41 -0.85 -8.71
C LEU A 188 1.60 -0.60 -9.62
N ASN A 189 1.36 -0.69 -10.93
CA ASN A 189 2.35 -0.34 -11.95
C ASN A 189 2.12 1.05 -12.55
N TYR A 190 0.97 1.64 -12.29
CA TYR A 190 0.62 2.99 -12.73
C TYR A 190 0.14 3.84 -11.55
N PRO A 191 0.27 5.17 -11.60
CA PRO A 191 -0.09 6.07 -10.50
C PRO A 191 -1.62 6.30 -10.40
N TYR A 192 -2.37 5.21 -10.38
CA TYR A 192 -3.82 5.17 -10.25
C TYR A 192 -4.29 3.82 -9.67
N THR A 193 -5.55 3.72 -9.25
CA THR A 193 -6.14 2.46 -8.77
C THR A 193 -6.36 1.47 -9.90
N SER A 194 -6.04 0.21 -9.68
CA SER A 194 -6.00 -0.83 -10.72
C SER A 194 -7.35 -1.18 -11.32
N GLU A 195 -8.43 -1.09 -10.54
CA GLU A 195 -9.79 -1.40 -10.99
C GLU A 195 -10.45 -0.26 -11.77
N SER A 196 -9.76 0.88 -11.90
CA SER A 196 -10.28 1.98 -12.70
C SER A 196 -10.19 1.64 -14.19
N TRP A 197 -11.27 1.83 -14.92
CA TRP A 197 -11.28 1.74 -16.38
C TRP A 197 -10.29 2.71 -17.07
N LEU A 198 -9.73 3.66 -16.33
CA LEU A 198 -8.70 4.60 -16.78
C LEU A 198 -7.29 4.05 -16.64
N SER A 199 -7.10 3.01 -15.80
CA SER A 199 -5.80 2.37 -15.61
C SER A 199 -5.49 1.41 -16.77
N PRO A 200 -4.23 1.33 -17.24
CA PRO A 200 -3.79 0.26 -18.13
C PRO A 200 -3.95 -1.10 -17.46
N ASN A 201 -4.33 -2.10 -18.24
CA ASN A 201 -4.51 -3.48 -17.80
C ASN A 201 -3.34 -4.35 -18.28
N THR A 202 -3.10 -5.45 -17.59
CA THR A 202 -2.04 -6.42 -17.95
C THR A 202 -2.22 -7.05 -19.33
N GLY A 203 -3.42 -6.98 -19.92
CA GLY A 203 -3.70 -7.45 -21.28
C GLY A 203 -3.52 -6.38 -22.38
N ASP A 204 -3.18 -5.14 -22.01
CA ASP A 204 -2.94 -4.09 -23.01
C ASP A 204 -1.58 -4.33 -23.68
N GLU A 205 -1.51 -4.18 -25.02
CA GLU A 205 -0.31 -4.43 -25.83
C GLU A 205 0.92 -3.64 -25.38
N ASP A 206 0.71 -2.47 -24.80
CA ASP A 206 1.76 -1.57 -24.32
C ASP A 206 1.75 -1.45 -22.77
N TYR A 207 1.28 -2.50 -22.07
CA TYR A 207 1.37 -2.57 -20.61
C TYR A 207 2.80 -2.88 -20.17
N ASN A 208 3.35 -2.02 -19.31
CA ASN A 208 4.67 -2.20 -18.74
C ASN A 208 4.62 -2.14 -17.20
N ARG A 209 5.47 -2.94 -16.57
CA ARG A 209 5.73 -2.84 -15.13
C ARG A 209 6.50 -1.55 -14.85
N ALA A 210 6.03 -0.73 -13.92
CA ALA A 210 6.68 0.52 -13.57
C ALA A 210 8.12 0.28 -13.10
N TYR A 211 9.09 0.92 -13.77
CA TYR A 211 10.52 0.88 -13.45
C TYR A 211 11.14 -0.52 -13.42
N SER A 212 10.61 -1.47 -14.20
CA SER A 212 11.17 -2.80 -14.38
C SER A 212 11.91 -2.98 -15.71
N ASP A 213 11.97 -1.92 -16.51
CA ASP A 213 12.73 -1.87 -17.74
C ASP A 213 14.19 -1.47 -17.50
N THR A 214 15.08 -1.92 -18.38
CA THR A 214 16.45 -1.41 -18.44
C THR A 214 16.50 -0.10 -19.22
N ILE A 215 17.70 0.50 -19.31
CA ILE A 215 17.95 1.67 -20.17
C ILE A 215 17.59 1.38 -21.65
N ASP A 216 17.70 0.12 -22.04
CA ASP A 216 17.45 -0.35 -23.41
C ASP A 216 16.00 -0.84 -23.62
N GLY A 217 15.13 -0.69 -22.63
CA GLY A 217 13.73 -1.08 -22.68
C GLY A 217 13.43 -2.52 -22.29
N GLU A 218 14.45 -3.31 -21.91
CA GLU A 218 14.27 -4.67 -21.42
C GLU A 218 13.83 -4.69 -19.94
N GLU A 219 13.14 -5.73 -19.53
CA GLU A 219 12.75 -5.90 -18.13
C GLU A 219 13.99 -6.08 -17.24
N ILE A 220 14.08 -5.28 -16.15
CA ILE A 220 15.14 -5.41 -15.15
C ILE A 220 15.01 -6.72 -14.40
N TYR A 221 13.78 -7.12 -14.08
CA TYR A 221 13.44 -8.34 -13.36
C TYR A 221 12.05 -8.84 -13.75
N ASN A 222 11.87 -10.15 -13.63
CA ASN A 222 10.58 -10.82 -13.86
C ASN A 222 10.23 -11.73 -12.67
N ASP A 223 9.10 -12.39 -12.73
CA ASP A 223 8.59 -13.22 -11.65
C ASP A 223 9.34 -14.56 -11.51
N ASP A 224 10.05 -15.01 -12.56
CA ASP A 224 10.82 -16.27 -12.59
C ASP A 224 12.21 -16.15 -11.93
N MET A 225 12.71 -14.93 -11.73
CA MET A 225 14.02 -14.69 -11.10
C MET A 225 13.97 -14.97 -9.59
N THR A 226 15.08 -15.51 -9.07
CA THR A 226 15.29 -15.59 -7.62
C THR A 226 15.42 -14.18 -7.01
N ASP A 227 15.25 -14.06 -5.70
CA ASP A 227 15.39 -12.76 -5.01
C ASP A 227 16.81 -12.20 -5.13
N GLU A 228 17.83 -13.07 -5.13
CA GLU A 228 19.22 -12.65 -5.32
C GLU A 228 19.48 -12.19 -6.76
N ASP A 229 18.97 -12.91 -7.78
CA ASP A 229 19.09 -12.48 -9.17
C ASP A 229 18.38 -11.14 -9.41
N LYS A 230 17.18 -10.96 -8.85
CA LYS A 230 16.46 -9.66 -8.86
C LYS A 230 17.29 -8.56 -8.24
N ARG A 231 17.90 -8.83 -7.07
CA ARG A 231 18.76 -7.87 -6.37
C ARG A 231 19.97 -7.45 -7.21
N ILE A 232 20.65 -8.41 -7.84
CA ILE A 232 21.79 -8.16 -8.72
C ILE A 232 21.35 -7.33 -9.93
N ALA A 233 20.30 -7.76 -10.64
CA ALA A 233 19.78 -7.08 -11.83
C ALA A 233 19.37 -5.62 -11.53
N VAL A 234 18.70 -5.39 -10.41
CA VAL A 234 18.28 -4.04 -9.98
C VAL A 234 19.48 -3.16 -9.63
N LYS A 235 20.50 -3.72 -8.97
CA LYS A 235 21.74 -3.01 -8.66
C LYS A 235 22.47 -2.59 -9.93
N ASP A 236 22.58 -3.49 -10.90
CA ASP A 236 23.21 -3.21 -12.18
C ASP A 236 22.43 -2.17 -13.00
N ALA A 237 21.11 -2.26 -13.04
CA ALA A 237 20.26 -1.27 -13.68
C ALA A 237 20.39 0.11 -13.00
N ALA A 238 20.39 0.18 -11.66
CA ALA A 238 20.59 1.41 -10.93
C ALA A 238 21.96 2.04 -11.23
N THR A 239 23.02 1.24 -11.31
CA THR A 239 24.36 1.68 -11.68
C THR A 239 24.38 2.26 -13.10
N LYS A 240 23.83 1.55 -14.10
CA LYS A 240 23.72 2.02 -15.49
C LYS A 240 22.94 3.34 -15.60
N TYR A 241 21.82 3.47 -14.86
CA TYR A 241 21.07 4.71 -14.81
C TYR A 241 21.88 5.86 -14.18
N LEU A 242 22.65 5.60 -13.12
CA LEU A 242 23.52 6.61 -12.51
C LEU A 242 24.66 7.00 -13.44
N GLU A 243 25.26 6.08 -14.18
CA GLU A 243 26.25 6.37 -15.22
C GLU A 243 25.68 7.27 -16.31
N LYS A 244 24.47 6.93 -16.81
CA LYS A 244 23.73 7.80 -17.74
C LYS A 244 23.43 9.19 -17.17
N ALA A 245 23.27 9.29 -15.84
CA ALA A 245 23.13 10.57 -15.16
C ALA A 245 24.47 11.34 -15.02
N GLY A 246 25.60 10.73 -15.36
CA GLY A 246 26.92 11.32 -15.29
C GLY A 246 27.70 11.01 -14.00
N TYR A 247 27.25 10.05 -13.21
CA TYR A 247 28.05 9.49 -12.12
C TYR A 247 29.10 8.53 -12.67
N THR A 248 30.26 8.43 -12.01
CA THR A 248 31.29 7.44 -12.38
C THR A 248 31.50 6.46 -11.25
N PHE A 249 31.85 5.23 -11.62
CA PHE A 249 32.10 4.14 -10.70
C PHE A 249 33.51 3.57 -10.93
N LYS A 250 34.12 3.14 -9.82
CA LYS A 250 35.37 2.38 -9.83
C LYS A 250 35.20 1.17 -8.93
N ASP A 251 35.52 0.00 -9.48
CA ASP A 251 35.37 -1.29 -8.77
C ASP A 251 33.94 -1.50 -8.20
N GLY A 252 32.91 -1.06 -8.93
CA GLY A 252 31.51 -1.17 -8.55
C GLY A 252 31.04 -0.14 -7.49
N VAL A 253 31.89 0.77 -7.07
CA VAL A 253 31.56 1.80 -6.05
C VAL A 253 31.66 3.20 -6.65
N LEU A 254 30.74 4.06 -6.26
CA LEU A 254 30.65 5.44 -6.70
C LEU A 254 31.96 6.22 -6.46
N GLU A 255 32.58 6.72 -7.53
CA GLU A 255 33.80 7.50 -7.51
C GLU A 255 33.53 9.00 -7.61
N SER A 256 32.73 9.43 -8.60
CA SER A 256 32.45 10.86 -8.80
C SER A 256 30.97 11.15 -9.02
N ILE A 257 30.61 12.43 -8.84
CA ILE A 257 29.24 12.94 -8.85
C ILE A 257 29.15 14.07 -9.87
N PRO A 258 28.16 14.08 -10.77
CA PRO A 258 27.98 15.17 -11.72
C PRO A 258 27.57 16.48 -11.04
N VAL A 259 27.89 17.58 -11.68
CA VAL A 259 27.60 18.94 -11.18
C VAL A 259 26.09 19.08 -10.89
N GLY A 260 25.75 19.61 -9.72
CA GLY A 260 24.38 19.88 -9.32
C GLY A 260 23.59 18.65 -8.84
N ALA A 261 24.23 17.48 -8.80
CA ALA A 261 23.68 16.28 -8.19
C ALA A 261 24.31 15.99 -6.80
N SER A 262 23.91 14.91 -6.17
CA SER A 262 24.39 14.47 -4.86
C SER A 262 24.56 12.96 -4.81
N LYS A 263 25.45 12.47 -3.94
CA LYS A 263 25.50 11.04 -3.58
C LYS A 263 24.54 10.67 -2.45
N THR A 264 23.88 11.66 -1.85
CA THR A 264 22.97 11.44 -0.72
C THR A 264 21.70 12.26 -0.93
N TYR A 265 20.58 11.58 -0.96
CA TYR A 265 19.25 12.18 -1.01
C TYR A 265 18.46 11.83 0.26
N ARG A 266 17.44 12.63 0.58
CA ARG A 266 16.57 12.41 1.73
C ARG A 266 15.20 11.95 1.28
N ILE A 267 14.73 10.85 1.89
CA ILE A 267 13.35 10.44 1.78
C ILE A 267 12.63 10.67 3.11
N TYR A 268 11.48 11.30 3.03
CA TYR A 268 10.67 11.68 4.17
C TYR A 268 9.53 10.68 4.33
N VAL A 269 9.44 10.08 5.51
CA VAL A 269 8.46 9.04 5.81
C VAL A 269 7.63 9.48 7.01
N GLU A 270 6.32 9.64 6.81
CA GLU A 270 5.39 9.95 7.90
C GLU A 270 5.38 8.78 8.90
N ASN A 271 5.45 9.08 10.20
CA ASN A 271 5.49 8.12 11.29
C ASN A 271 6.69 7.14 11.28
N GLY A 272 7.70 7.40 10.44
CA GLY A 272 8.96 6.65 10.42
C GLY A 272 8.74 5.14 10.29
N ARG A 273 9.23 4.35 11.26
CA ARG A 273 9.18 2.89 11.24
C ARG A 273 7.76 2.30 11.24
N LYS A 274 6.76 3.03 11.74
CA LYS A 274 5.34 2.61 11.73
C LYS A 274 4.69 2.74 10.34
N ASN A 275 5.36 3.35 9.36
CA ASN A 275 4.85 3.46 8.00
C ASN A 275 5.02 2.14 7.25
N MET A 276 3.96 1.67 6.60
CA MET A 276 3.96 0.39 5.87
C MET A 276 5.01 0.33 4.74
N LEU A 277 5.45 1.48 4.21
CA LEU A 277 6.48 1.54 3.17
C LEU A 277 7.90 1.56 3.74
N TYR A 278 8.07 1.75 5.06
CA TYR A 278 9.39 1.90 5.67
C TYR A 278 10.33 0.70 5.43
N PRO A 279 9.90 -0.57 5.60
CA PRO A 279 10.77 -1.71 5.33
C PRO A 279 11.26 -1.73 3.89
N MET A 280 10.36 -1.57 2.92
CA MET A 280 10.67 -1.50 1.50
C MET A 280 11.71 -0.40 1.18
N ILE A 281 11.55 0.79 1.77
CA ILE A 281 12.51 1.89 1.59
C ILE A 281 13.88 1.54 2.20
N LYS A 282 13.90 0.86 3.34
CA LYS A 282 15.13 0.43 4.00
C LYS A 282 15.91 -0.56 3.12
N GLU A 283 15.25 -1.51 2.48
CA GLU A 283 15.88 -2.48 1.58
C GLU A 283 16.41 -1.80 0.30
N ALA A 284 15.62 -0.92 -0.32
CA ALA A 284 16.10 -0.09 -1.45
C ALA A 284 17.36 0.71 -1.07
N PHE A 285 17.44 1.18 0.17
CA PHE A 285 18.63 1.87 0.70
C PHE A 285 19.84 0.97 0.79
N ALA A 286 19.67 -0.23 1.34
CA ALA A 286 20.74 -1.21 1.46
C ALA A 286 21.35 -1.49 0.07
N LEU A 287 20.50 -1.74 -0.91
CA LEU A 287 20.91 -1.99 -2.29
C LEU A 287 21.72 -0.83 -2.90
N LEU A 288 21.24 0.41 -2.79
CA LEU A 288 21.94 1.57 -3.34
C LEU A 288 23.20 1.92 -2.56
N LYS A 289 23.24 1.62 -1.26
CA LYS A 289 24.43 1.85 -0.42
C LYS A 289 25.60 0.96 -0.84
N ASP A 290 25.32 -0.26 -1.31
CA ASP A 290 26.35 -1.19 -1.80
C ASP A 290 27.16 -0.61 -2.96
N ILE A 291 26.56 0.25 -3.77
CA ILE A 291 27.24 0.98 -4.85
C ILE A 291 27.71 2.40 -4.46
N GLY A 292 27.69 2.75 -3.17
CA GLY A 292 28.12 4.04 -2.66
C GLY A 292 27.13 5.21 -2.83
N PHE A 293 25.92 4.93 -3.32
CA PHE A 293 24.85 5.91 -3.44
C PHE A 293 23.91 5.84 -2.22
N ASN A 294 23.73 6.97 -1.53
CA ASN A 294 23.03 6.95 -0.24
C ASN A 294 21.68 7.64 -0.30
N LEU A 295 20.71 7.00 0.33
CA LEU A 295 19.44 7.62 0.68
C LEU A 295 19.38 7.74 2.22
N LYS A 296 18.85 8.84 2.75
CA LYS A 296 18.69 9.05 4.19
C LYS A 296 17.21 9.12 4.54
N ILE A 297 16.74 8.18 5.35
CA ILE A 297 15.37 8.20 5.86
C ILE A 297 15.23 9.28 6.93
N VAL A 298 14.20 10.11 6.81
CA VAL A 298 13.85 11.15 7.77
C VAL A 298 12.41 10.94 8.19
N SER A 299 12.19 10.62 9.47
CA SER A 299 10.85 10.53 10.04
C SER A 299 10.26 11.94 10.19
N VAL A 300 9.01 12.10 9.78
CA VAL A 300 8.28 13.38 9.84
C VAL A 300 6.84 13.16 10.28
N THR A 301 6.25 14.22 10.83
CA THR A 301 4.81 14.25 11.13
C THR A 301 4.01 14.77 9.94
N LYS A 302 2.73 14.45 9.88
CA LYS A 302 1.79 14.98 8.87
C LYS A 302 1.80 16.52 8.82
N LYS A 303 1.89 17.18 9.96
CA LYS A 303 1.99 18.64 10.05
C LYS A 303 3.26 19.18 9.38
N GLN A 304 4.39 18.49 9.56
CA GLN A 304 5.66 18.86 8.92
C GLN A 304 5.57 18.69 7.41
N MET A 305 5.00 17.58 6.90
CA MET A 305 4.83 17.33 5.46
C MET A 305 3.98 18.39 4.76
N ASN A 306 2.98 18.94 5.43
CA ASN A 306 2.10 19.97 4.88
C ASN A 306 2.67 21.40 4.98
N SER A 307 3.88 21.56 5.52
CA SER A 307 4.49 22.90 5.66
C SER A 307 5.07 23.40 4.33
N LYS A 308 4.98 24.73 4.07
CA LYS A 308 5.59 25.36 2.88
C LYS A 308 7.09 25.08 2.78
N LYS A 309 7.79 25.03 3.91
CA LYS A 309 9.21 24.71 3.98
C LYS A 309 9.49 23.31 3.46
N PHE A 310 8.65 22.33 3.83
CA PHE A 310 8.76 20.95 3.38
C PHE A 310 8.50 20.84 1.88
N ILE A 311 7.35 21.37 1.40
CA ILE A 311 6.94 21.35 -0.01
C ILE A 311 8.06 21.85 -0.94
N ASN A 312 8.78 22.89 -0.54
CA ASN A 312 9.86 23.48 -1.36
C ASN A 312 11.18 22.69 -1.30
N LYS A 313 11.45 21.97 -0.21
CA LYS A 313 12.76 21.33 0.05
C LYS A 313 12.75 19.81 -0.03
N ALA A 314 11.57 19.18 -0.06
CA ALA A 314 11.45 17.74 -0.16
C ALA A 314 12.16 17.23 -1.42
N GLN A 315 12.93 16.16 -1.27
CA GLN A 315 13.58 15.43 -2.37
C GLN A 315 12.73 14.21 -2.73
N LEU A 316 12.54 13.32 -1.78
CA LEU A 316 11.63 12.16 -1.90
C LEU A 316 10.70 12.12 -0.70
N TRP A 317 9.50 11.54 -0.87
CA TRP A 317 8.56 11.35 0.23
C TRP A 317 7.64 10.17 -0.03
N CYS A 318 7.21 9.52 1.06
CA CYS A 318 6.13 8.53 1.02
C CYS A 318 4.79 9.22 1.26
N ALA A 319 3.77 8.91 0.47
CA ALA A 319 2.44 9.46 0.63
C ALA A 319 1.34 8.51 0.13
N GLU A 320 0.10 8.87 0.44
CA GLU A 320 -1.11 8.24 -0.09
C GLU A 320 -1.93 9.22 -0.90
N THR A 321 -2.59 8.72 -1.93
CA THR A 321 -3.60 9.46 -2.71
C THR A 321 -4.94 8.76 -2.55
N ASP A 322 -6.00 9.55 -2.32
CA ASP A 322 -7.39 9.10 -2.34
C ASP A 322 -8.00 9.45 -3.70
N THR A 323 -8.46 8.44 -4.44
CA THR A 323 -9.08 8.59 -5.77
C THR A 323 -10.61 8.70 -5.70
N SER A 324 -11.18 9.01 -4.54
CA SER A 324 -12.59 9.27 -4.36
C SER A 324 -13.11 10.40 -5.24
N TYR A 325 -14.42 10.60 -5.21
CA TYR A 325 -15.07 11.66 -5.99
C TYR A 325 -14.36 13.02 -5.87
N GLY A 326 -14.13 13.66 -7.03
CA GLY A 326 -13.41 14.93 -7.10
C GLY A 326 -11.89 14.84 -7.21
N TYR A 327 -11.32 13.61 -7.26
CA TYR A 327 -9.92 13.41 -7.60
C TYR A 327 -9.62 13.91 -9.01
N SER A 328 -8.50 14.62 -9.16
CA SER A 328 -8.03 15.14 -10.43
C SER A 328 -6.52 15.02 -10.51
N LEU A 329 -6.02 14.42 -11.59
CA LEU A 329 -4.60 14.36 -11.89
C LEU A 329 -4.02 15.78 -12.06
N TYR A 330 -4.78 16.70 -12.65
CA TYR A 330 -4.36 18.09 -12.78
C TYR A 330 -4.08 18.73 -11.41
N LYS A 331 -5.00 18.56 -10.46
CA LYS A 331 -4.81 19.08 -9.09
C LYS A 331 -3.59 18.44 -8.41
N LYS A 332 -3.39 17.14 -8.57
CA LYS A 332 -2.27 16.41 -7.98
C LYS A 332 -0.92 16.94 -8.47
N TYR A 333 -0.73 17.08 -9.78
CA TYR A 333 0.58 17.41 -10.35
C TYR A 333 0.82 18.89 -10.65
N MET A 334 -0.22 19.70 -10.75
CA MET A 334 -0.14 21.11 -11.18
C MET A 334 -0.58 22.12 -10.12
N SER A 335 -1.09 21.68 -8.96
CA SER A 335 -1.46 22.62 -7.89
C SER A 335 -0.22 23.36 -7.36
N LYS A 336 -0.45 24.53 -6.76
CA LYS A 336 0.64 25.32 -6.13
C LYS A 336 1.35 24.58 -4.99
N THR A 337 0.72 23.56 -4.43
CA THR A 337 1.22 22.73 -3.33
C THR A 337 1.83 21.43 -3.78
N ASN A 338 1.85 21.11 -5.10
CA ASN A 338 2.47 19.89 -5.57
C ASN A 338 3.98 19.90 -5.35
N MET A 339 4.52 18.74 -5.02
CA MET A 339 5.95 18.56 -4.76
C MET A 339 6.72 17.93 -5.94
N PHE A 340 6.02 17.47 -6.99
CA PHE A 340 6.64 16.73 -8.09
C PHE A 340 7.57 17.59 -8.96
N GLY A 341 7.21 18.86 -9.11
CA GLY A 341 8.08 19.84 -9.75
C GLY A 341 8.24 19.71 -11.27
N ILE A 342 7.31 18.99 -11.93
CA ILE A 342 7.30 18.84 -13.40
C ILE A 342 6.97 20.17 -14.06
N LYS A 343 7.71 20.51 -15.13
CA LYS A 343 7.55 21.77 -15.89
C LYS A 343 7.39 21.56 -17.40
N ILE A 344 6.80 20.44 -17.81
CA ILE A 344 6.59 20.13 -19.22
C ILE A 344 5.27 20.74 -19.68
N PRO A 345 5.25 21.66 -20.69
CA PRO A 345 4.03 22.30 -21.15
C PRO A 345 2.99 21.33 -21.69
N GLU A 346 3.41 20.30 -22.46
CA GLU A 346 2.56 19.25 -23.00
C GLU A 346 1.85 18.47 -21.89
N PHE A 347 2.55 18.16 -20.82
CA PHE A 347 2.03 17.46 -19.64
C PHE A 347 0.86 18.25 -19.01
N SER A 348 1.05 19.55 -18.81
CA SER A 348 -0.02 20.44 -18.32
C SER A 348 -1.24 20.44 -19.26
N THR A 349 -1.00 20.45 -20.57
CA THR A 349 -2.05 20.40 -21.58
C THR A 349 -2.82 19.08 -21.54
N TYR A 350 -2.14 17.94 -21.41
CA TYR A 350 -2.80 16.64 -21.28
C TYR A 350 -3.61 16.56 -19.98
N LEU A 351 -3.09 17.01 -18.85
CA LEU A 351 -3.80 17.05 -17.58
C LEU A 351 -5.10 17.87 -17.64
N LYS A 352 -5.07 19.05 -18.25
CA LYS A 352 -6.30 19.87 -18.45
C LYS A 352 -7.31 19.14 -19.34
N LYS A 353 -6.85 18.48 -20.40
CA LYS A 353 -7.72 17.71 -21.31
C LYS A 353 -8.33 16.49 -20.63
N THR A 354 -7.67 15.85 -19.65
CA THR A 354 -8.26 14.71 -18.91
C THR A 354 -9.50 15.13 -18.15
N ASP A 355 -9.46 16.28 -17.47
CA ASP A 355 -10.62 16.79 -16.71
C ASP A 355 -11.77 17.24 -17.62
N ALA A 356 -11.46 17.84 -18.79
CA ALA A 356 -12.45 18.36 -19.73
C ALA A 356 -13.06 17.30 -20.66
N THR A 357 -12.49 16.10 -20.76
CA THR A 357 -12.91 15.09 -21.73
C THR A 357 -13.95 14.14 -21.14
N VAL A 358 -15.13 14.05 -21.78
CA VAL A 358 -16.23 13.14 -21.37
C VAL A 358 -16.26 11.84 -22.18
N LYS A 359 -15.73 11.80 -23.41
CA LYS A 359 -15.68 10.59 -24.24
C LYS A 359 -14.71 9.57 -23.65
N MET A 360 -15.22 8.42 -23.20
CA MET A 360 -14.47 7.39 -22.47
C MET A 360 -13.16 6.99 -23.15
N GLY A 361 -13.18 6.51 -24.38
CA GLY A 361 -11.96 6.06 -25.07
C GLY A 361 -10.93 7.17 -25.30
N ARG A 362 -11.36 8.43 -25.51
CA ARG A 362 -10.44 9.57 -25.59
C ARG A 362 -9.85 9.90 -24.22
N LYS A 363 -10.64 9.82 -23.17
CA LYS A 363 -10.19 10.06 -21.80
C LYS A 363 -9.16 9.02 -21.37
N GLN A 364 -9.40 7.74 -21.66
CA GLN A 364 -8.46 6.64 -21.38
C GLN A 364 -7.11 6.86 -22.09
N LYS A 365 -7.11 7.19 -23.39
CA LYS A 365 -5.88 7.52 -24.12
C LYS A 365 -5.11 8.71 -23.53
N LEU A 366 -5.83 9.72 -23.02
CA LEU A 366 -5.19 10.88 -22.37
C LEU A 366 -4.58 10.49 -21.02
N TYR A 367 -5.28 9.68 -20.22
CA TYR A 367 -4.75 9.17 -18.95
C TYR A 367 -3.49 8.34 -19.18
N LYS A 368 -3.48 7.44 -20.15
CA LYS A 368 -2.32 6.65 -20.53
C LYS A 368 -1.11 7.53 -20.88
N LYS A 369 -1.30 8.58 -21.69
CA LYS A 369 -0.25 9.56 -21.99
C LYS A 369 0.27 10.27 -20.74
N VAL A 370 -0.63 10.63 -19.82
CA VAL A 370 -0.24 11.27 -18.55
C VAL A 370 0.57 10.30 -17.71
N PHE A 371 0.15 9.05 -17.56
CA PHE A 371 0.86 8.04 -16.79
C PHE A 371 2.25 7.75 -17.35
N ASN A 372 2.36 7.57 -18.67
CA ASN A 372 3.65 7.37 -19.33
C ASN A 372 4.61 8.54 -19.10
N ASN A 373 4.11 9.79 -19.16
CA ASN A 373 4.92 10.96 -18.81
C ASN A 373 5.38 10.95 -17.36
N ILE A 374 4.52 10.57 -16.41
CA ILE A 374 4.87 10.50 -14.99
C ILE A 374 5.97 9.47 -14.76
N LEU A 375 5.84 8.29 -15.35
CA LEU A 375 6.82 7.20 -15.26
C LEU A 375 8.13 7.56 -15.96
N GLU A 376 8.08 8.18 -17.14
CA GLU A 376 9.27 8.62 -17.86
C GLU A 376 10.05 9.67 -17.10
N GLN A 377 9.36 10.63 -16.48
CA GLN A 377 9.98 11.64 -15.61
C GLN A 377 10.48 11.06 -14.28
N ALA A 378 10.07 9.83 -13.95
CA ALA A 378 10.37 9.16 -12.70
C ALA A 378 10.11 10.04 -11.47
N VAL A 379 8.95 10.68 -11.44
CA VAL A 379 8.56 11.57 -10.32
C VAL A 379 7.61 10.91 -9.33
N GLU A 380 7.02 9.78 -9.71
CA GLU A 380 6.17 8.99 -8.82
C GLU A 380 6.40 7.51 -9.05
N VAL A 381 6.76 6.80 -8.00
CA VAL A 381 6.80 5.34 -7.97
C VAL A 381 5.48 4.86 -7.40
N PRO A 382 4.57 4.29 -8.20
CA PRO A 382 3.36 3.66 -7.68
C PRO A 382 3.76 2.45 -6.82
N VAL A 383 3.13 2.29 -5.67
CA VAL A 383 3.49 1.21 -4.76
C VAL A 383 2.32 0.28 -4.54
N PHE A 384 1.38 0.63 -3.67
CA PHE A 384 0.31 -0.26 -3.24
C PHE A 384 -1.05 0.40 -3.24
N GLN A 385 -2.05 -0.32 -3.74
CA GLN A 385 -3.45 -0.05 -3.45
C GLN A 385 -3.83 -0.87 -2.22
N LYS A 386 -4.35 -0.19 -1.18
CA LYS A 386 -4.84 -0.87 0.01
C LYS A 386 -6.08 -1.68 -0.30
N GLN A 387 -6.18 -2.85 0.28
CA GLN A 387 -7.35 -3.69 0.22
C GLN A 387 -8.11 -3.62 1.55
N LYS A 388 -9.42 -3.72 1.47
CA LYS A 388 -10.34 -3.87 2.58
C LYS A 388 -10.73 -5.34 2.63
N ALA A 389 -10.81 -5.90 3.80
CA ALA A 389 -11.28 -7.26 3.96
C ALA A 389 -12.68 -7.29 4.56
N THR A 390 -13.46 -8.23 4.10
CA THR A 390 -14.72 -8.62 4.67
C THR A 390 -14.59 -10.06 5.15
N LEU A 391 -14.90 -10.29 6.42
CA LEU A 391 -14.91 -11.62 7.04
C LEU A 391 -16.32 -12.15 7.07
N PHE A 392 -16.50 -13.36 6.61
CA PHE A 392 -17.78 -14.08 6.60
C PHE A 392 -17.70 -15.29 7.52
N SER A 393 -18.69 -15.49 8.38
CA SER A 393 -18.82 -16.73 9.13
C SER A 393 -19.12 -17.88 8.17
N ALA A 394 -18.13 -18.74 7.94
CA ALA A 394 -18.27 -19.89 7.05
C ALA A 394 -19.23 -20.96 7.61
N LYS A 395 -19.49 -20.93 8.92
CA LYS A 395 -20.48 -21.79 9.58
C LYS A 395 -21.93 -21.40 9.27
N ARG A 396 -22.16 -20.09 9.10
CA ARG A 396 -23.51 -19.54 8.99
C ARG A 396 -23.87 -19.06 7.58
N ILE A 397 -22.91 -18.64 6.78
CA ILE A 397 -23.15 -18.16 5.42
C ILE A 397 -22.79 -19.22 4.40
N LYS A 398 -23.67 -19.41 3.40
CA LYS A 398 -23.43 -20.24 2.23
C LYS A 398 -22.57 -19.45 1.22
N MET A 399 -21.27 -19.60 1.33
CA MET A 399 -20.29 -18.79 0.58
C MET A 399 -20.44 -18.82 -0.96
N SER A 400 -21.08 -19.88 -1.50
CA SER A 400 -21.39 -19.95 -2.94
C SER A 400 -22.41 -18.91 -3.41
N THR A 401 -23.12 -18.26 -2.48
CA THR A 401 -24.13 -17.23 -2.75
C THR A 401 -23.60 -15.81 -2.56
N VAL A 402 -22.38 -15.66 -2.04
CA VAL A 402 -21.71 -14.38 -1.90
C VAL A 402 -21.00 -14.04 -3.22
N THR A 403 -21.22 -12.82 -3.73
CA THR A 403 -20.61 -12.41 -4.98
C THR A 403 -19.07 -12.43 -4.89
N LYS A 404 -18.44 -12.90 -5.96
CA LYS A 404 -16.97 -12.86 -6.14
C LYS A 404 -16.52 -11.65 -6.95
N ASP A 405 -17.43 -10.99 -7.64
CA ASP A 405 -17.18 -9.85 -8.50
C ASP A 405 -17.17 -8.57 -7.66
N THR A 406 -16.07 -8.36 -6.94
CA THR A 406 -15.92 -7.20 -6.06
C THR A 406 -15.03 -6.14 -6.69
N THR A 407 -15.42 -4.88 -6.53
CA THR A 407 -14.65 -3.71 -6.95
C THR A 407 -14.63 -2.66 -5.83
N THR A 408 -13.94 -1.56 -6.03
CA THR A 408 -13.95 -0.42 -5.09
C THR A 408 -15.35 0.13 -4.80
N TYR A 409 -16.33 -0.09 -5.68
CA TYR A 409 -17.67 0.48 -5.60
C TYR A 409 -18.78 -0.58 -5.63
N TYR A 410 -18.43 -1.85 -5.71
CA TYR A 410 -19.37 -2.96 -5.79
C TYR A 410 -18.83 -4.12 -4.96
N ASP A 411 -19.58 -4.55 -3.98
CA ASP A 411 -19.24 -5.63 -3.06
C ASP A 411 -20.46 -6.46 -2.68
N TRP A 412 -20.32 -7.34 -1.71
CA TRP A 412 -21.37 -8.23 -1.25
C TRP A 412 -22.65 -7.50 -0.80
N ILE A 413 -22.54 -6.25 -0.31
CA ILE A 413 -23.70 -5.44 0.12
C ILE A 413 -24.60 -5.11 -1.07
N ASN A 414 -24.03 -4.92 -2.26
CA ASN A 414 -24.80 -4.62 -3.47
C ASN A 414 -25.64 -5.80 -3.93
N GLU A 415 -25.28 -7.01 -3.51
CA GLU A 415 -25.99 -8.27 -3.80
C GLU A 415 -26.47 -8.99 -2.55
N ILE A 416 -26.68 -8.30 -1.45
CA ILE A 416 -27.04 -8.87 -0.15
C ILE A 416 -28.33 -9.72 -0.24
N GLN A 417 -29.22 -9.41 -1.17
CA GLN A 417 -30.44 -10.18 -1.43
C GLN A 417 -30.17 -11.62 -1.93
N ASN A 418 -28.97 -11.89 -2.46
CA ASN A 418 -28.56 -13.19 -2.96
C ASN A 418 -27.90 -14.06 -1.88
N VAL A 419 -27.47 -13.44 -0.77
CA VAL A 419 -26.76 -14.14 0.31
C VAL A 419 -27.71 -15.05 1.07
N GLU A 420 -27.36 -16.34 1.15
CA GLU A 420 -28.10 -17.35 1.88
C GLU A 420 -27.40 -17.74 3.18
N MET A 421 -28.18 -17.89 4.25
CA MET A 421 -27.70 -18.49 5.49
C MET A 421 -27.70 -20.02 5.35
N LYS A 422 -26.78 -20.68 6.05
CA LYS A 422 -26.82 -22.14 6.24
C LYS A 422 -27.86 -22.49 7.28
N GLU A 423 -28.54 -23.58 7.06
CA GLU A 423 -29.50 -24.18 8.01
C GLU A 423 -28.79 -24.72 9.25
#